data_d840af10005e88c148432dfe341b7a8c
#
_entry.id   d840af10005e88c148432dfe341b7a8c
#
_cell.length_a   1.000
_cell.length_b   1.000
_cell.length_c   1.000
_cell.angle_alpha   90.00
_cell.angle_beta   90.00
_cell.angle_gamma   90.00
#
_symmetry.space_group_name_H-M   'P 1'
#
loop_
_entity.id
_entity.type
_entity.pdbx_description
1 polymer ?
#
loop_
_entity_poly.entity_id
_entity_poly.type
_entity_poly.pdbx_seq_one_letter_code
_entity_poly.pdbx_strand_id
1 'polypeptide(L)'
;KHLTADQMAASQREISISEFFAKNRHLLGFDNPKKALLTTIKEAVDNSMDACEEAGILPEILVEIMAIDGQDDRFKVAIQDNGPGIVKAQVPNIFGKLLYGSKFHSRRQSRGQQGIGISAAGLYAQMTTGKGPEIISRVKRKKAHHFVLQMDSTKNKPMITRDKELADWHLKHGTRFECTLEATYKRGK
;
A
#
# COMPACT_ATOMS: atom_id res chain seq x y z
N LYS A 1 28.91 18.46 29.04
CA LYS A 1 27.73 18.22 29.92
C LYS A 1 27.20 16.83 29.63
N HIS A 2 27.25 15.98 30.67
CA HIS A 2 26.62 14.64 30.53
C HIS A 2 25.11 14.78 30.79
N LEU A 3 24.29 14.18 29.90
CA LEU A 3 22.85 14.10 30.08
C LEU A 3 22.52 12.94 31.05
N THR A 4 21.58 13.15 31.96
CA THR A 4 21.07 12.08 32.82
C THR A 4 20.11 11.18 32.04
N ALA A 5 19.85 9.97 32.51
CA ALA A 5 18.91 9.04 31.92
C ALA A 5 17.49 9.67 31.82
N ASP A 6 17.08 10.42 32.83
CA ASP A 6 15.79 11.12 32.84
C ASP A 6 15.72 12.24 31.79
N GLN A 7 16.81 12.98 31.59
CA GLN A 7 16.88 13.98 30.51
C GLN A 7 16.87 13.34 29.14
N MET A 8 17.49 12.19 28.97
CA MET A 8 17.45 11.42 27.73
C MET A 8 16.05 10.84 27.48
N ALA A 9 15.39 10.32 28.50
CA ALA A 9 14.01 9.83 28.42
C ALA A 9 13.03 10.97 28.08
N ALA A 10 13.17 12.13 28.72
CA ALA A 10 12.34 13.30 28.42
C ALA A 10 12.54 13.87 27.01
N SER A 11 13.69 13.60 26.38
CA SER A 11 13.97 13.99 25.00
C SER A 11 13.46 12.98 23.96
N GLN A 12 13.06 11.79 24.38
CA GLN A 12 12.46 10.79 23.50
C GLN A 12 11.06 11.26 23.09
N ARG A 13 10.91 11.50 21.79
CA ARG A 13 9.65 11.93 21.19
C ARG A 13 9.18 10.84 20.22
N GLU A 14 7.95 10.40 20.37
CA GLU A 14 7.30 9.62 19.33
C GLU A 14 7.15 10.46 18.05
N ILE A 15 7.71 9.95 16.96
CA ILE A 15 7.59 10.59 15.64
C ILE A 15 6.27 10.12 15.03
N SER A 16 5.44 11.06 14.56
CA SER A 16 4.23 10.70 13.83
C SER A 16 4.57 10.00 12.51
N ILE A 17 3.64 9.20 12.01
CA ILE A 17 3.82 8.49 10.73
C ILE A 17 4.01 9.47 9.56
N SER A 18 3.31 10.60 9.56
CA SER A 18 3.52 11.65 8.57
C SER A 18 4.91 12.27 8.64
N GLU A 19 5.44 12.50 9.83
CA GLU A 19 6.80 13.00 10.01
C GLU A 19 7.84 11.95 9.61
N PHE A 20 7.64 10.68 9.99
CA PHE A 20 8.48 9.58 9.54
C PHE A 20 8.50 9.46 8.01
N PHE A 21 7.32 9.48 7.38
CA PHE A 21 7.21 9.40 5.92
C PHE A 21 7.88 10.60 5.24
N ALA A 22 7.62 11.82 5.73
CA ALA A 22 8.23 13.05 5.17
C ALA A 22 9.77 13.02 5.24
N LYS A 23 10.33 12.56 6.34
CA LYS A 23 11.79 12.41 6.52
C LYS A 23 12.42 11.29 5.69
N ASN A 24 11.65 10.25 5.37
CA ASN A 24 12.15 9.05 4.72
C ASN A 24 11.65 8.87 3.27
N ARG A 25 10.97 9.86 2.68
CA ARG A 25 10.44 9.79 1.30
C ARG A 25 11.46 9.30 0.29
N HIS A 26 12.71 9.77 0.40
CA HIS A 26 13.79 9.38 -0.49
C HIS A 26 14.11 7.88 -0.37
N LEU A 27 14.24 7.36 0.84
CA LEU A 27 14.52 5.95 1.09
C LEU A 27 13.37 5.04 0.65
N LEU A 28 12.13 5.54 0.79
CA LEU A 28 10.92 4.82 0.43
C LEU A 28 10.59 4.90 -1.07
N GLY A 29 11.32 5.69 -1.86
CA GLY A 29 11.10 5.84 -3.29
C GLY A 29 9.97 6.80 -3.67
N PHE A 30 9.56 7.70 -2.75
CA PHE A 30 8.49 8.67 -2.96
C PHE A 30 8.99 10.13 -2.95
N ASP A 31 10.23 10.34 -3.28
CA ASP A 31 10.87 11.67 -3.30
C ASP A 31 10.49 12.52 -4.53
N ASN A 32 10.04 11.90 -5.61
CA ASN A 32 9.52 12.61 -6.78
C ASN A 32 8.37 11.84 -7.46
N PRO A 33 7.50 12.53 -8.23
CA PRO A 33 6.30 11.92 -8.83
C PRO A 33 6.59 10.76 -9.81
N LYS A 34 7.65 10.84 -10.60
CA LYS A 34 8.02 9.76 -11.53
C LYS A 34 8.44 8.49 -10.79
N LYS A 35 9.24 8.65 -9.75
CA LYS A 35 9.71 7.57 -8.91
C LYS A 35 8.58 6.97 -8.07
N ALA A 36 7.69 7.83 -7.55
CA ALA A 36 6.52 7.41 -6.78
C ALA A 36 5.60 6.48 -7.57
N LEU A 37 5.35 6.78 -8.85
CA LEU A 37 4.55 5.92 -9.73
C LEU A 37 5.19 4.53 -9.87
N LEU A 38 6.48 4.50 -10.22
CA LEU A 38 7.21 3.24 -10.40
C LEU A 38 7.26 2.43 -9.10
N THR A 39 7.54 3.09 -7.98
CA THR A 39 7.59 2.44 -6.66
C THR A 39 6.23 1.85 -6.29
N THR A 40 5.14 2.60 -6.48
CA THR A 40 3.78 2.10 -6.19
C THR A 40 3.47 0.83 -6.98
N ILE A 41 3.75 0.84 -8.29
CA ILE A 41 3.50 -0.33 -9.16
C ILE A 41 4.40 -1.49 -8.73
N LYS A 42 5.69 -1.24 -8.53
CA LYS A 42 6.65 -2.27 -8.10
C LYS A 42 6.22 -2.94 -6.80
N GLU A 43 5.91 -2.17 -5.77
CA GLU A 43 5.52 -2.72 -4.46
C GLU A 43 4.22 -3.54 -4.53
N ALA A 44 3.24 -3.09 -5.30
CA ALA A 44 2.01 -3.83 -5.48
C ALA A 44 2.21 -5.12 -6.28
N VAL A 45 2.99 -5.08 -7.36
CA VAL A 45 3.33 -6.26 -8.17
C VAL A 45 4.16 -7.27 -7.37
N ASP A 46 5.16 -6.82 -6.63
CA ASP A 46 5.98 -7.69 -5.79
C ASP A 46 5.13 -8.42 -4.74
N ASN A 47 4.20 -7.70 -4.08
CA ASN A 47 3.28 -8.31 -3.13
C ASN A 47 2.33 -9.32 -3.78
N SER A 48 1.84 -9.03 -4.98
CA SER A 48 0.98 -9.93 -5.76
C SER A 48 1.74 -11.20 -6.17
N MET A 49 2.98 -11.06 -6.63
CA MET A 49 3.85 -12.19 -6.97
C MET A 49 4.14 -13.07 -5.76
N ASP A 50 4.53 -12.46 -4.63
CA ASP A 50 4.83 -13.17 -3.39
C ASP A 50 3.60 -13.94 -2.88
N ALA A 51 2.41 -13.32 -2.91
CA ALA A 51 1.16 -13.97 -2.49
C ALA A 51 0.79 -15.17 -3.36
N CYS A 52 0.94 -15.05 -4.69
CA CYS A 52 0.70 -16.16 -5.61
C CYS A 52 1.71 -17.29 -5.39
N GLU A 53 2.98 -16.96 -5.25
CA GLU A 53 4.06 -17.91 -5.07
C GLU A 53 3.94 -18.68 -3.75
N GLU A 54 3.63 -17.98 -2.65
CA GLU A 54 3.36 -18.60 -1.35
C GLU A 54 2.15 -19.56 -1.37
N ALA A 55 1.14 -19.22 -2.17
CA ALA A 55 -0.07 -20.02 -2.34
C ALA A 55 0.06 -21.13 -3.39
N GLY A 56 1.19 -21.23 -4.11
CA GLY A 56 1.38 -22.19 -5.20
C GLY A 56 0.46 -21.90 -6.41
N ILE A 57 0.12 -20.65 -6.65
CA ILE A 57 -0.72 -20.21 -7.76
C ILE A 57 0.17 -19.59 -8.83
N LEU A 58 -0.01 -20.00 -10.09
CA LEU A 58 0.65 -19.33 -11.21
C LEU A 58 0.13 -17.89 -11.34
N PRO A 59 1.01 -16.86 -11.22
CA PRO A 59 0.54 -15.49 -11.17
C PRO A 59 -0.03 -14.99 -12.49
N GLU A 60 -1.20 -14.38 -12.43
CA GLU A 60 -1.77 -13.52 -13.46
C GLU A 60 -1.96 -12.14 -12.85
N ILE A 61 -1.19 -11.16 -13.33
CA ILE A 61 -1.20 -9.81 -12.76
C ILE A 61 -1.56 -8.81 -13.84
N LEU A 62 -2.64 -8.06 -13.61
CA LEU A 62 -3.06 -6.93 -14.43
C LEU A 62 -2.55 -5.64 -13.80
N VAL A 63 -1.88 -4.82 -14.59
CA VAL A 63 -1.44 -3.47 -14.21
C VAL A 63 -2.11 -2.46 -15.12
N GLU A 64 -2.80 -1.50 -14.53
CA GLU A 64 -3.46 -0.42 -15.25
C GLU A 64 -2.93 0.93 -14.76
N ILE A 65 -2.60 1.81 -15.69
CA ILE A 65 -2.19 3.19 -15.44
C ILE A 65 -3.10 4.09 -16.26
N MET A 66 -3.89 4.91 -15.59
CA MET A 66 -4.89 5.77 -16.21
C MET A 66 -4.62 7.23 -15.85
N ALA A 67 -4.47 8.07 -16.86
CA ALA A 67 -4.46 9.52 -16.67
C ALA A 67 -5.87 9.97 -16.20
N ILE A 68 -5.92 10.99 -15.38
CA ILE A 68 -7.17 11.59 -14.95
C ILE A 68 -7.44 12.82 -15.83
N ASP A 69 -8.59 12.84 -16.46
CA ASP A 69 -8.98 13.94 -17.34
C ASP A 69 -8.89 15.30 -16.62
N GLY A 70 -8.25 16.25 -17.28
CA GLY A 70 -8.05 17.59 -16.76
C GLY A 70 -7.00 17.72 -15.64
N GLN A 71 -6.21 16.66 -15.37
CA GLN A 71 -5.16 16.65 -14.36
C GLN A 71 -3.88 15.99 -14.90
N ASP A 72 -2.94 16.80 -15.37
CA ASP A 72 -1.72 16.31 -16.03
C ASP A 72 -0.75 15.59 -15.08
N ASP A 73 -0.88 15.80 -13.78
CA ASP A 73 -0.02 15.28 -12.72
C ASP A 73 -0.71 14.26 -11.81
N ARG A 74 -1.88 13.74 -12.22
CA ARG A 74 -2.65 12.75 -11.45
C ARG A 74 -2.91 11.52 -12.26
N PHE A 75 -2.57 10.38 -11.67
CA PHE A 75 -2.76 9.07 -12.30
C PHE A 75 -3.47 8.13 -11.33
N LYS A 76 -4.41 7.41 -11.86
CA LYS A 76 -5.00 6.26 -11.18
C LYS A 76 -4.21 5.02 -11.59
N VAL A 77 -3.73 4.27 -10.62
CA VAL A 77 -3.08 2.97 -10.84
C VAL A 77 -3.91 1.88 -10.20
N ALA A 78 -3.98 0.76 -10.87
CA ALA A 78 -4.62 -0.43 -10.35
C ALA A 78 -3.76 -1.65 -10.64
N ILE A 79 -3.56 -2.48 -9.65
CA ILE A 79 -2.88 -3.77 -9.74
C ILE A 79 -3.83 -4.84 -9.23
N GLN A 80 -4.08 -5.85 -10.06
CA GLN A 80 -4.97 -6.95 -9.74
C GLN A 80 -4.25 -8.28 -9.94
N ASP A 81 -4.39 -9.17 -8.98
CA ASP A 81 -3.84 -10.51 -9.03
C ASP A 81 -4.92 -11.58 -8.91
N ASN A 82 -4.56 -12.80 -9.30
CA ASN A 82 -5.34 -14.00 -9.12
C ASN A 82 -4.88 -14.81 -7.87
N GLY A 83 -4.19 -14.18 -6.93
CA GLY A 83 -3.65 -14.81 -5.74
C GLY A 83 -4.73 -15.34 -4.78
N PRO A 84 -4.35 -15.79 -3.58
CA PRO A 84 -5.30 -16.43 -2.65
C PRO A 84 -6.36 -15.46 -2.10
N GLY A 85 -6.20 -14.15 -2.32
CA GLY A 85 -6.96 -13.11 -1.65
C GLY A 85 -6.50 -12.90 -0.21
N ILE A 86 -7.07 -11.89 0.43
CA ILE A 86 -6.75 -11.48 1.80
C ILE A 86 -8.01 -11.62 2.65
N VAL A 87 -7.88 -12.24 3.82
CA VAL A 87 -9.00 -12.33 4.75
C VAL A 87 -9.45 -10.94 5.19
N LYS A 88 -10.76 -10.72 5.25
CA LYS A 88 -11.38 -9.42 5.48
C LYS A 88 -10.73 -8.61 6.61
N ALA A 89 -10.53 -9.24 7.76
CA ALA A 89 -9.99 -8.57 8.95
C ALA A 89 -8.54 -8.08 8.79
N GLN A 90 -7.78 -8.60 7.82
CA GLN A 90 -6.38 -8.24 7.58
C GLN A 90 -6.21 -7.10 6.57
N VAL A 91 -7.19 -6.87 5.68
CA VAL A 91 -7.10 -5.85 4.64
C VAL A 91 -6.77 -4.46 5.21
N PRO A 92 -7.48 -3.94 6.22
CA PRO A 92 -7.16 -2.63 6.77
C PRO A 92 -5.75 -2.53 7.37
N ASN A 93 -5.29 -3.59 8.01
CA ASN A 93 -3.95 -3.61 8.63
C ASN A 93 -2.83 -3.61 7.59
N ILE A 94 -2.97 -4.40 6.51
CA ILE A 94 -1.95 -4.51 5.46
C ILE A 94 -1.79 -3.20 4.69
N PHE A 95 -2.91 -2.55 4.35
CA PHE A 95 -2.89 -1.38 3.48
C PHE A 95 -2.99 -0.03 4.21
N GLY A 96 -3.51 -0.03 5.43
CA GLY A 96 -3.78 1.19 6.19
C GLY A 96 -2.88 1.38 7.42
N LYS A 97 -1.81 0.59 7.57
CA LYS A 97 -0.87 0.68 8.68
C LYS A 97 0.56 0.46 8.19
N LEU A 98 1.47 1.37 8.51
CA LEU A 98 2.89 1.17 8.19
C LEU A 98 3.51 0.11 9.14
N LEU A 99 4.51 -0.60 8.64
CA LEU A 99 5.26 -1.63 9.38
C LEU A 99 4.41 -2.83 9.85
N TYR A 100 3.24 -3.02 9.28
CA TYR A 100 2.42 -4.20 9.58
C TYR A 100 2.92 -5.40 8.78
N GLY A 101 3.08 -6.54 9.45
CA GLY A 101 3.52 -7.77 8.78
C GLY A 101 4.98 -7.75 8.30
N SER A 102 5.83 -6.87 8.90
CA SER A 102 7.26 -6.89 8.60
C SER A 102 7.80 -8.30 8.79
N LYS A 103 8.33 -8.88 7.71
CA LYS A 103 8.79 -10.28 7.63
C LYS A 103 10.15 -10.49 8.32
N PHE A 104 10.46 -9.74 9.39
CA PHE A 104 11.70 -9.89 10.15
C PHE A 104 11.91 -11.30 10.73
N HIS A 105 10.87 -12.12 10.76
CA HIS A 105 10.93 -13.50 11.25
C HIS A 105 10.81 -14.57 10.15
N SER A 106 10.61 -14.20 8.89
CA SER A 106 10.53 -15.14 7.79
C SER A 106 11.92 -15.46 7.24
N ARG A 107 12.31 -16.74 7.25
CA ARG A 107 13.58 -17.22 6.66
C ARG A 107 13.57 -17.24 5.12
N ARG A 108 12.48 -16.83 4.47
CA ARG A 108 12.36 -16.74 3.01
C ARG A 108 12.59 -15.32 2.56
N GLN A 109 13.43 -15.17 1.55
CA GLN A 109 13.66 -13.93 0.85
C GLN A 109 12.38 -13.56 0.08
N SER A 110 11.65 -12.54 0.53
CA SER A 110 10.53 -11.98 -0.22
C SER A 110 11.00 -10.80 -1.05
N ARG A 111 10.32 -10.52 -2.18
CA ARG A 111 10.63 -9.39 -3.07
C ARG A 111 10.45 -8.05 -2.35
N GLY A 112 9.44 -7.94 -1.49
CA GLY A 112 9.20 -6.78 -0.64
C GLY A 112 10.04 -6.82 0.64
N GLN A 113 11.15 -6.08 0.68
CA GLN A 113 12.15 -6.18 1.76
C GLN A 113 11.71 -5.66 3.13
N GLN A 114 10.70 -4.80 3.24
CA GLN A 114 10.45 -4.07 4.49
C GLN A 114 9.01 -4.09 5.02
N GLY A 115 8.04 -4.66 4.34
CA GLY A 115 6.63 -4.66 4.77
C GLY A 115 6.01 -3.24 4.87
N ILE A 116 6.65 -2.24 4.24
CA ILE A 116 6.25 -0.83 4.28
C ILE A 116 5.69 -0.39 2.93
N GLY A 117 6.14 -0.99 1.84
CA GLY A 117 6.02 -0.44 0.50
C GLY A 117 4.59 -0.13 0.08
N ILE A 118 3.67 -1.09 0.18
CA ILE A 118 2.29 -0.88 -0.27
C ILE A 118 1.52 0.10 0.63
N SER A 119 1.74 0.08 1.93
CA SER A 119 1.12 1.03 2.84
C SER A 119 1.72 2.43 2.69
N ALA A 120 3.02 2.54 2.38
CA ALA A 120 3.66 3.81 2.03
C ALA A 120 3.11 4.38 0.72
N ALA A 121 2.82 3.54 -0.28
CA ALA A 121 2.15 3.95 -1.52
C ALA A 121 0.75 4.50 -1.25
N GLY A 122 -0.04 3.82 -0.42
CA GLY A 122 -1.35 4.30 0.03
C GLY A 122 -1.28 5.63 0.78
N LEU A 123 -0.29 5.80 1.65
CA LEU A 123 -0.06 7.06 2.37
C LEU A 123 0.36 8.18 1.42
N TYR A 124 1.25 7.91 0.46
CA TYR A 124 1.63 8.89 -0.56
C TYR A 124 0.42 9.34 -1.39
N ALA A 125 -0.41 8.40 -1.83
CA ALA A 125 -1.66 8.69 -2.53
C ALA A 125 -2.56 9.62 -1.69
N GLN A 126 -2.76 9.28 -0.43
CA GLN A 126 -3.55 10.09 0.51
C GLN A 126 -2.98 11.49 0.70
N MET A 127 -1.66 11.63 0.86
CA MET A 127 -1.01 12.93 1.07
C MET A 127 -1.05 13.83 -0.17
N THR A 128 -1.01 13.25 -1.36
CA THR A 128 -0.97 14.02 -2.62
C THR A 128 -2.35 14.31 -3.21
N THR A 129 -3.35 13.50 -2.89
CA THR A 129 -4.69 13.61 -3.48
C THR A 129 -5.82 13.76 -2.45
N GLY A 130 -5.52 13.58 -1.17
CA GLY A 130 -6.53 13.52 -0.10
C GLY A 130 -7.34 12.22 -0.07
N LYS A 131 -7.07 11.28 -0.99
CA LYS A 131 -7.78 10.01 -1.12
C LYS A 131 -6.83 8.85 -0.84
N GLY A 132 -7.22 7.98 0.08
CA GLY A 132 -6.48 6.75 0.34
C GLY A 132 -6.78 5.65 -0.68
N PRO A 133 -6.14 4.50 -0.54
CA PRO A 133 -6.29 3.40 -1.48
C PRO A 133 -7.66 2.71 -1.36
N GLU A 134 -8.07 2.12 -2.48
CA GLU A 134 -9.21 1.21 -2.57
C GLU A 134 -8.71 -0.22 -2.76
N ILE A 135 -9.28 -1.15 -2.04
CA ILE A 135 -8.90 -2.56 -2.10
C ILE A 135 -10.14 -3.41 -2.30
N ILE A 136 -10.11 -4.26 -3.33
CA ILE A 136 -11.09 -5.33 -3.49
C ILE A 136 -10.34 -6.64 -3.24
N SER A 137 -10.84 -7.47 -2.36
CA SER A 137 -10.24 -8.77 -2.13
C SER A 137 -11.28 -9.85 -1.91
N ARG A 138 -11.00 -11.05 -2.43
CA ARG A 138 -11.83 -12.23 -2.32
C ARG A 138 -10.99 -13.45 -2.00
N VAL A 139 -11.32 -14.10 -0.93
CA VAL A 139 -10.80 -15.44 -0.60
C VAL A 139 -11.70 -16.49 -1.25
N LYS A 140 -11.13 -17.60 -1.69
CA LYS A 140 -11.86 -18.69 -2.34
C LYS A 140 -13.11 -19.10 -1.54
N ARG A 141 -14.25 -19.23 -2.23
CA ARG A 141 -15.57 -19.57 -1.65
C ARG A 141 -16.15 -18.53 -0.69
N LYS A 142 -15.60 -17.33 -0.65
CA LYS A 142 -16.13 -16.18 0.11
C LYS A 142 -16.63 -15.12 -0.85
N LYS A 143 -17.38 -14.17 -0.33
CA LYS A 143 -17.74 -12.96 -1.07
C LYS A 143 -16.56 -12.01 -1.13
N ALA A 144 -16.50 -11.19 -2.17
CA ALA A 144 -15.52 -10.12 -2.26
C ALA A 144 -15.91 -8.97 -1.35
N HIS A 145 -14.90 -8.25 -0.84
CA HIS A 145 -15.07 -7.03 -0.07
C HIS A 145 -14.33 -5.89 -0.73
N HIS A 146 -14.99 -4.74 -0.82
CA HIS A 146 -14.42 -3.49 -1.27
C HIS A 146 -14.22 -2.56 -0.09
N PHE A 147 -12.97 -2.23 0.17
CA PHE A 147 -12.55 -1.27 1.17
C PHE A 147 -12.11 0.03 0.52
N VAL A 148 -12.46 1.15 1.13
CA VAL A 148 -11.79 2.43 0.93
C VAL A 148 -11.13 2.76 2.26
N LEU A 149 -9.81 2.96 2.23
CA LEU A 149 -9.02 3.13 3.43
C LEU A 149 -8.38 4.51 3.47
N GLN A 150 -8.15 5.00 4.67
CA GLN A 150 -7.24 6.08 4.98
C GLN A 150 -6.34 5.66 6.14
N MET A 151 -5.23 6.34 6.29
CA MET A 151 -4.33 6.12 7.42
C MET A 151 -4.40 7.32 8.36
N ASP A 152 -4.68 7.05 9.64
CA ASP A 152 -4.40 8.03 10.68
C ASP A 152 -2.88 8.16 10.83
N SER A 153 -2.33 9.19 10.23
CA SER A 153 -0.89 9.42 10.19
C SER A 153 -0.27 9.79 11.54
N THR A 154 -1.09 10.11 12.52
CA THR A 154 -0.64 10.38 13.90
C THR A 154 -0.51 9.09 14.70
N LYS A 155 -1.51 8.20 14.58
CA LYS A 155 -1.64 7.01 15.41
C LYS A 155 -1.22 5.71 14.72
N ASN A 156 -0.80 5.76 13.46
CA ASN A 156 -0.52 4.59 12.62
C ASN A 156 -1.68 3.56 12.65
N LYS A 157 -2.89 4.02 12.45
CA LYS A 157 -4.09 3.18 12.46
C LYS A 157 -4.85 3.30 11.15
N PRO A 158 -5.37 2.18 10.61
CA PRO A 158 -6.26 2.23 9.47
C PRO A 158 -7.59 2.88 9.87
N MET A 159 -8.08 3.75 9.00
CA MET A 159 -9.43 4.30 9.05
C MET A 159 -10.20 3.73 7.86
N ILE A 160 -11.25 2.97 8.13
CA ILE A 160 -12.09 2.38 7.10
C ILE A 160 -13.20 3.39 6.79
N THR A 161 -13.14 3.99 5.59
CA THR A 161 -14.19 4.92 5.13
C THR A 161 -15.29 4.21 4.35
N ARG A 162 -15.00 3.02 3.84
CA ARG A 162 -15.96 2.11 3.21
C ARG A 162 -15.57 0.66 3.44
N ASP A 163 -16.54 -0.16 3.79
CA ASP A 163 -16.47 -1.64 3.77
C ASP A 163 -17.78 -2.14 3.16
N LYS A 164 -17.73 -2.62 1.93
CA LYS A 164 -18.89 -3.11 1.20
C LYS A 164 -18.63 -4.51 0.66
N GLU A 165 -19.55 -5.41 0.90
CA GLU A 165 -19.57 -6.71 0.26
C GLU A 165 -20.01 -6.55 -1.21
N LEU A 166 -19.28 -7.22 -2.12
CA LEU A 166 -19.59 -7.24 -3.55
C LEU A 166 -20.18 -8.61 -3.91
N ALA A 167 -21.37 -8.60 -4.52
CA ALA A 167 -22.00 -9.81 -5.02
C ALA A 167 -21.26 -10.37 -6.24
N ASP A 168 -20.85 -9.49 -7.17
CA ASP A 168 -20.41 -9.84 -8.52
C ASP A 168 -18.98 -9.32 -8.81
N TRP A 169 -17.98 -9.81 -8.10
CA TRP A 169 -16.61 -9.62 -8.53
C TRP A 169 -16.17 -10.80 -9.40
N HIS A 170 -15.61 -10.51 -10.58
CA HIS A 170 -15.33 -11.49 -11.62
C HIS A 170 -14.31 -12.58 -11.25
N LEU A 171 -13.35 -12.27 -10.35
CA LEU A 171 -12.37 -13.26 -9.90
C LEU A 171 -12.95 -14.18 -8.82
N LYS A 172 -12.60 -15.46 -8.89
CA LYS A 172 -12.97 -16.45 -7.85
C LYS A 172 -12.20 -16.23 -6.55
N HIS A 173 -10.99 -15.70 -6.64
CA HIS A 173 -10.11 -15.27 -5.56
C HIS A 173 -9.07 -14.29 -6.12
N GLY A 174 -8.45 -13.50 -5.27
CA GLY A 174 -7.43 -12.52 -5.66
C GLY A 174 -7.58 -11.21 -4.93
N THR A 175 -6.75 -10.24 -5.29
CA THR A 175 -6.75 -8.90 -4.73
C THR A 175 -6.58 -7.86 -5.83
N ARG A 176 -7.30 -6.75 -5.73
CA ARG A 176 -7.11 -5.55 -6.51
C ARG A 176 -6.80 -4.40 -5.58
N PHE A 177 -5.65 -3.82 -5.74
CA PHE A 177 -5.23 -2.56 -5.12
C PHE A 177 -5.37 -1.44 -6.13
N GLU A 178 -5.94 -0.32 -5.72
CA GLU A 178 -6.16 0.83 -6.58
C GLU A 178 -5.92 2.11 -5.79
N CYS A 179 -5.21 3.08 -6.37
CA CYS A 179 -5.07 4.40 -5.79
C CYS A 179 -4.86 5.47 -6.86
N THR A 180 -5.20 6.71 -6.52
CA THR A 180 -4.85 7.89 -7.31
C THR A 180 -3.72 8.62 -6.61
N LEU A 181 -2.68 8.97 -7.36
CA LEU A 181 -1.49 9.62 -6.79
C LEU A 181 -0.96 10.72 -7.72
N GLU A 182 -0.20 11.64 -7.14
CA GLU A 182 0.61 12.57 -7.93
C GLU A 182 1.75 11.79 -8.60
N ALA A 183 1.81 11.89 -9.92
CA ALA A 183 2.78 11.15 -10.71
C ALA A 183 3.13 11.89 -12.00
N THR A 184 4.25 11.48 -12.58
CA THR A 184 4.64 11.89 -13.94
C THR A 184 4.86 10.64 -14.76
N TYR A 185 4.09 10.51 -15.83
CA TYR A 185 4.21 9.42 -16.78
C TYR A 185 4.27 9.97 -18.21
N LYS A 186 5.34 9.63 -18.93
CA LYS A 186 5.45 9.93 -20.35
C LYS A 186 5.40 8.61 -21.11
N ARG A 187 4.42 8.47 -21.99
CA ARG A 187 4.42 7.36 -22.96
C ARG A 187 5.72 7.43 -23.78
N GLY A 188 6.39 6.29 -23.90
CA GLY A 188 7.49 6.16 -24.86
C GLY A 188 6.99 6.44 -26.29
N LYS A 189 7.92 6.89 -27.14
CA LYS A 189 7.65 7.03 -28.57
C LYS A 189 7.54 5.67 -29.23
#